data_2a1fef67496d12b7c2e6911dad01c30f
#
_entry.id   2a1fef67496d12b7c2e6911dad01c30f
#
_cell.length_a   1.000
_cell.length_b   1.000
_cell.length_c   1.000
_cell.angle_alpha   90.00
_cell.angle_beta   90.00
_cell.angle_gamma   90.00
#
_symmetry.space_group_name_H-M   'P 1'
#
loop_
_entity.id
_entity.type
_entity.pdbx_description
1 polymer ?
#
loop_
_entity_poly.entity_id
_entity_poly.type
_entity_poly.pdbx_seq_one_letter_code
_entity_poly.pdbx_strand_id
1 'polypeptide(L)'
;MELLECAAYLRAHDNYLLVTHQRPDGDTLGSASALCHALRRLGKTAHLYKNPEITEMFVPFISPYYAPEGFVPETCVSVDVAENKLLALGFEGKISLKLDHHVPRGEQPENAVIWTHSAACGELVLALIDALVG
;
A
#
# COMPACT_ATOMS: atom_id res chain seq x y z
N MET A 1 6.94 -0.24 -14.18
CA MET A 1 7.86 -0.95 -13.26
C MET A 1 7.44 -2.41 -13.19
N GLU A 2 8.39 -3.30 -13.30
CA GLU A 2 8.15 -4.72 -13.18
C GLU A 2 8.19 -5.18 -11.71
N LEU A 3 7.65 -6.36 -11.43
CA LEU A 3 7.54 -6.88 -10.07
C LEU A 3 8.89 -6.97 -9.34
N LEU A 4 9.92 -7.51 -10.01
CA LEU A 4 11.24 -7.65 -9.39
C LEU A 4 11.92 -6.30 -9.15
N GLU A 5 11.67 -5.32 -10.00
CA GLU A 5 12.16 -3.96 -9.79
C GLU A 5 11.46 -3.35 -8.55
N CYS A 6 10.17 -3.62 -8.39
CA CYS A 6 9.43 -3.16 -7.22
C CYS A 6 9.97 -3.79 -5.93
N ALA A 7 10.25 -5.09 -5.95
CA ALA A 7 10.85 -5.76 -4.79
C ALA A 7 12.20 -5.14 -4.42
N ALA A 8 13.04 -4.84 -5.42
CA ALA A 8 14.31 -4.18 -5.20
C ALA A 8 14.14 -2.76 -4.64
N TYR A 9 13.16 -2.02 -5.16
CA TYR A 9 12.80 -0.70 -4.66
C TYR A 9 12.45 -0.75 -3.17
N LEU A 10 11.60 -1.70 -2.78
CA LEU A 10 11.18 -1.85 -1.39
C LEU A 10 12.33 -2.28 -0.46
N ARG A 11 13.27 -3.06 -0.95
CA ARG A 11 14.47 -3.42 -0.15
C ARG A 11 15.39 -2.22 0.04
N ALA A 12 15.43 -1.30 -0.92
CA ALA A 12 16.33 -0.15 -0.91
C ALA A 12 15.81 1.05 -0.09
N HIS A 13 14.54 1.06 0.25
CA HIS A 13 13.91 2.16 0.98
C HIS A 13 13.44 1.72 2.36
N ASP A 14 12.94 2.65 3.16
CA ASP A 14 12.43 2.38 4.50
C ASP A 14 11.37 3.42 4.88
N ASN A 15 10.88 3.34 6.12
CA ASN A 15 9.91 4.28 6.70
C ASN A 15 8.66 4.43 5.83
N TYR A 16 7.99 3.30 5.62
CA TYR A 16 6.82 3.21 4.75
C TYR A 16 5.54 3.64 5.43
N LEU A 17 4.73 4.40 4.71
CA LEU A 17 3.32 4.61 5.02
C LEU A 17 2.50 4.07 3.85
N LEU A 18 1.67 3.06 4.12
CA LEU A 18 0.80 2.47 3.11
C LEU A 18 -0.57 3.13 3.20
N VAL A 19 -1.09 3.57 2.06
CA VAL A 19 -2.32 4.36 1.99
C VAL A 19 -3.35 3.62 1.17
N THR A 20 -4.56 3.50 1.71
CA THR A 20 -5.70 2.83 1.09
C THR A 20 -6.66 3.85 0.47
N HIS A 21 -7.67 3.38 -0.26
CA HIS A 21 -8.64 4.30 -0.87
C HIS A 21 -9.74 4.72 0.10
N GLN A 22 -10.48 5.76 -0.29
CA GLN A 22 -11.67 6.18 0.44
C GLN A 22 -12.68 5.03 0.49
N ARG A 23 -13.42 4.92 1.59
CA ARG A 23 -14.37 3.82 1.83
C ARG A 23 -13.73 2.45 1.56
N PRO A 24 -12.67 2.13 2.32
CA PRO A 24 -11.83 0.98 2.02
C PRO A 24 -12.60 -0.34 2.20
N ASP A 25 -12.33 -1.26 1.29
CA ASP A 25 -12.90 -2.61 1.31
C ASP A 25 -11.86 -3.64 1.78
N GLY A 26 -12.25 -4.92 1.77
CA GLY A 26 -11.35 -6.00 2.18
C GLY A 26 -10.11 -6.14 1.31
N ASP A 27 -10.20 -5.86 0.01
CA ASP A 27 -9.04 -5.99 -0.89
C ASP A 27 -7.97 -4.93 -0.58
N THR A 28 -8.35 -3.66 -0.48
CA THR A 28 -7.37 -2.61 -0.17
C THR A 28 -6.78 -2.77 1.23
N LEU A 29 -7.60 -3.07 2.23
CA LEU A 29 -7.14 -3.24 3.62
C LEU A 29 -6.31 -4.49 3.80
N GLY A 30 -6.77 -5.62 3.24
CA GLY A 30 -6.05 -6.89 3.32
C GLY A 30 -4.71 -6.84 2.61
N SER A 31 -4.68 -6.25 1.41
CA SER A 31 -3.45 -6.10 0.62
C SER A 31 -2.44 -5.20 1.34
N ALA A 32 -2.89 -4.05 1.82
CA ALA A 32 -2.01 -3.11 2.52
C ALA A 32 -1.46 -3.69 3.82
N SER A 33 -2.30 -4.35 4.62
CA SER A 33 -1.84 -4.94 5.88
C SER A 33 -0.88 -6.12 5.65
N ALA A 34 -1.13 -6.94 4.64
CA ALA A 34 -0.23 -8.04 4.29
C ALA A 34 1.15 -7.52 3.87
N LEU A 35 1.20 -6.49 3.03
CA LEU A 35 2.46 -5.88 2.62
C LEU A 35 3.18 -5.22 3.81
N CYS A 36 2.43 -4.52 4.65
CA CYS A 36 2.97 -3.90 5.85
C CYS A 36 3.62 -4.95 6.76
N HIS A 37 2.92 -6.06 6.99
CA HIS A 37 3.44 -7.16 7.79
C HIS A 37 4.74 -7.73 7.19
N ALA A 38 4.75 -7.97 5.88
CA ALA A 38 5.93 -8.49 5.20
C ALA A 38 7.13 -7.54 5.32
N LEU A 39 6.91 -6.25 5.15
CA LEU A 39 7.97 -5.25 5.30
C LEU A 39 8.53 -5.23 6.73
N ARG A 40 7.66 -5.31 7.74
CA ARG A 40 8.10 -5.40 9.14
C ARG A 40 8.93 -6.66 9.39
N ARG A 41 8.56 -7.78 8.79
CA ARG A 41 9.32 -9.04 8.91
C ARG A 41 10.70 -8.95 8.27
N LEU A 42 10.88 -8.07 7.31
CA LEU A 42 12.19 -7.79 6.70
C LEU A 42 13.02 -6.77 7.49
N GLY A 43 12.53 -6.34 8.64
CA GLY A 43 13.22 -5.35 9.48
C GLY A 43 12.96 -3.90 9.09
N LYS A 44 12.00 -3.67 8.20
CA LYS A 44 11.62 -2.31 7.79
C LYS A 44 10.65 -1.68 8.78
N THR A 45 10.63 -0.35 8.84
CA THR A 45 9.59 0.40 9.52
C THR A 45 8.46 0.63 8.53
N ALA A 46 7.30 0.08 8.83
CA ALA A 46 6.13 0.16 7.96
C ALA A 46 4.86 0.26 8.78
N HIS A 47 3.99 1.18 8.36
CA HIS A 47 2.70 1.44 9.01
C HIS A 47 1.62 1.70 7.96
N LEU A 48 0.37 1.53 8.37
CA LEU A 48 -0.78 1.94 7.57
C LEU A 48 -1.23 3.35 8.00
N TYR A 49 -1.51 4.19 7.02
CA TYR A 49 -2.23 5.43 7.27
C TYR A 49 -3.60 5.07 7.87
N LYS A 50 -3.94 5.68 9.01
CA LYS A 50 -5.20 5.42 9.67
C LYS A 50 -6.35 6.04 8.87
N ASN A 51 -6.91 5.25 7.96
CA ASN A 51 -8.03 5.66 7.13
C ASN A 51 -9.26 5.93 8.01
N PRO A 52 -9.83 7.14 7.99
CA PRO A 52 -10.96 7.47 8.88
C PRO A 52 -12.26 6.73 8.56
N GLU A 53 -12.33 6.08 7.41
CA GLU A 53 -13.53 5.38 6.96
C GLU A 53 -13.47 3.86 7.13
N ILE A 54 -12.50 3.34 7.88
CA ILE A 54 -12.41 1.89 8.12
C ILE A 54 -13.63 1.45 8.94
N THR A 55 -14.36 0.44 8.44
CA THR A 55 -15.50 -0.13 9.16
C THR A 55 -15.03 -0.95 10.37
N GLU A 56 -15.85 -0.98 11.42
CA GLU A 56 -15.50 -1.63 12.67
C GLU A 56 -15.09 -3.09 12.52
N MET A 57 -15.69 -3.82 11.57
CA MET A 57 -15.37 -5.24 11.41
C MET A 57 -13.91 -5.48 11.01
N PHE A 58 -13.25 -4.51 10.36
CA PHE A 58 -11.86 -4.64 9.96
C PHE A 58 -10.87 -4.13 11.02
N VAL A 59 -11.32 -3.30 11.97
CA VAL A 59 -10.44 -2.65 12.93
C VAL A 59 -9.53 -3.61 13.70
N PRO A 60 -10.00 -4.76 14.24
CA PRO A 60 -9.12 -5.67 15.00
C PRO A 60 -7.96 -6.20 14.16
N PHE A 61 -8.14 -6.35 12.85
CA PHE A 61 -7.12 -6.89 11.96
C PHE A 61 -6.15 -5.84 11.47
N ILE A 62 -6.58 -4.59 11.40
CA ILE A 62 -5.84 -3.47 10.79
C ILE A 62 -5.13 -2.61 11.83
N SER A 63 -5.76 -2.41 13.00
CA SER A 63 -5.25 -1.49 14.02
C SER A 63 -3.81 -1.75 14.48
N PRO A 64 -3.29 -3.00 14.50
CA PRO A 64 -1.88 -3.23 14.85
C PRO A 64 -0.89 -2.57 13.90
N TYR A 65 -1.35 -2.19 12.70
CA TYR A 65 -0.49 -1.60 11.66
C TYR A 65 -0.61 -0.08 11.58
N TYR A 66 -1.52 0.55 12.33
CA TYR A 66 -1.69 2.00 12.27
C TYR A 66 -0.40 2.74 12.58
N ALA A 67 -0.12 3.79 11.81
CA ALA A 67 1.00 4.66 12.09
C ALA A 67 0.81 5.36 13.43
N PRO A 68 1.87 5.44 14.26
CA PRO A 68 1.80 6.22 15.49
C PRO A 68 1.69 7.70 15.17
N GLU A 69 1.11 8.46 16.11
CA GLU A 69 1.01 9.91 15.97
C GLU A 69 2.42 10.49 15.80
N GLY A 70 2.55 11.40 14.84
CA GLY A 70 3.82 12.06 14.57
C GLY A 70 4.78 11.28 13.66
N PHE A 71 4.38 10.10 13.17
CA PHE A 71 5.22 9.35 12.23
C PHE A 71 5.41 10.13 10.92
N VAL A 72 6.67 10.32 10.53
CA VAL A 72 7.04 11.00 9.28
C VAL A 72 7.58 9.97 8.30
N PRO A 73 6.81 9.60 7.26
CA PRO A 73 7.26 8.61 6.29
C PRO A 73 8.30 9.16 5.33
N GLU A 74 9.19 8.29 4.87
CA GLU A 74 10.07 8.57 3.74
C GLU A 74 9.42 8.12 2.42
N THR A 75 8.65 7.05 2.48
CA THR A 75 8.08 6.43 1.27
C THR A 75 6.60 6.13 1.49
N CYS A 76 5.74 6.78 0.74
CA CYS A 76 4.31 6.51 0.76
C CYS A 76 3.93 5.60 -0.40
N VAL A 77 3.23 4.52 -0.09
CA VAL A 77 2.81 3.51 -1.07
C VAL A 77 1.29 3.45 -1.09
N SER A 78 0.69 3.67 -2.26
CA SER A 78 -0.76 3.47 -2.40
C SER A 78 -1.05 2.03 -2.81
N VAL A 79 -2.07 1.43 -2.22
CA VAL A 79 -2.45 0.03 -2.43
C VAL A 79 -3.92 -0.03 -2.83
N ASP A 80 -4.18 -0.47 -4.05
CA ASP A 80 -5.54 -0.60 -4.60
C ASP A 80 -6.26 0.75 -4.76
N VAL A 81 -5.52 1.80 -5.12
CA VAL A 81 -6.08 3.14 -5.33
C VAL A 81 -5.94 3.52 -6.79
N ALA A 82 -7.07 3.66 -7.49
CA ALA A 82 -7.10 3.90 -8.92
C ALA A 82 -6.59 5.29 -9.31
N GLU A 83 -6.91 6.31 -8.51
CA GLU A 83 -6.57 7.72 -8.78
C GLU A 83 -6.23 8.43 -7.47
N ASN A 84 -5.39 9.47 -7.55
CA ASN A 84 -5.01 10.24 -6.37
C ASN A 84 -6.21 10.86 -5.62
N LYS A 85 -7.25 11.26 -6.33
CA LYS A 85 -8.46 11.83 -5.70
C LYS A 85 -9.21 10.81 -4.84
N LEU A 86 -8.92 9.51 -4.98
CA LEU A 86 -9.54 8.44 -4.22
C LEU A 86 -8.70 8.00 -3.01
N LEU A 87 -7.55 8.59 -2.78
CA LEU A 87 -6.75 8.33 -1.59
C LEU A 87 -7.54 8.63 -0.33
N ALA A 88 -7.25 7.90 0.75
CA ALA A 88 -7.95 8.05 2.04
C ALA A 88 -8.07 9.51 2.45
N LEU A 89 -9.22 9.86 3.01
CA LEU A 89 -9.49 11.24 3.47
C LEU A 89 -8.45 11.68 4.51
N GLY A 90 -7.98 12.91 4.37
CA GLY A 90 -7.01 13.48 5.28
C GLY A 90 -5.56 13.21 4.94
N PHE A 91 -5.27 12.30 4.00
CA PHE A 91 -3.91 12.06 3.55
C PHE A 91 -3.44 13.23 2.67
N GLU A 92 -2.34 13.85 3.05
CA GLU A 92 -1.79 15.02 2.35
C GLU A 92 -0.40 14.77 1.74
N GLY A 93 0.13 13.56 1.89
CA GLY A 93 1.46 13.24 1.37
C GLY A 93 1.49 13.00 -0.13
N LYS A 94 2.69 12.69 -0.63
CA LYS A 94 2.90 12.33 -2.03
C LYS A 94 3.15 10.83 -2.13
N ILE A 95 2.44 10.17 -3.04
CA ILE A 95 2.66 8.74 -3.30
C ILE A 95 3.91 8.57 -4.15
N SER A 96 4.85 7.75 -3.67
CA SER A 96 6.09 7.43 -4.37
C SER A 96 6.00 6.14 -5.18
N LEU A 97 5.16 5.21 -4.73
CA LEU A 97 4.96 3.91 -5.36
C LEU A 97 3.48 3.56 -5.34
N LYS A 98 2.97 3.13 -6.48
CA LYS A 98 1.57 2.71 -6.61
C LYS A 98 1.50 1.21 -6.93
N LEU A 99 0.67 0.49 -6.19
CA LEU A 99 0.37 -0.93 -6.43
C LEU A 99 -1.13 -1.05 -6.71
N ASP A 100 -1.51 -1.40 -7.92
CA ASP A 100 -2.91 -1.37 -8.33
C ASP A 100 -3.21 -2.36 -9.46
N HIS A 101 -4.50 -2.59 -9.70
CA HIS A 101 -4.97 -3.44 -10.80
C HIS A 101 -5.98 -2.75 -11.71
N HIS A 102 -6.28 -1.48 -11.46
CA HIS A 102 -7.18 -0.70 -12.31
C HIS A 102 -6.44 -0.12 -13.52
N VAL A 103 -7.16 0.17 -14.60
CA VAL A 103 -6.59 0.90 -15.74
C VAL A 103 -6.15 2.29 -15.27
N PRO A 104 -4.88 2.69 -15.51
CA PRO A 104 -4.38 3.98 -15.01
C PRO A 104 -5.18 5.17 -15.54
N ARG A 105 -5.45 6.13 -14.65
CA ARG A 105 -6.14 7.38 -14.98
C ARG A 105 -5.50 8.54 -14.23
N GLY A 106 -5.49 9.70 -14.87
CA GLY A 106 -4.95 10.91 -14.27
C GLY A 106 -3.44 10.86 -14.06
N GLU A 107 -2.97 11.70 -13.17
CA GLU A 107 -1.55 11.79 -12.84
C GLU A 107 -1.09 10.53 -12.11
N GLN A 108 0.03 9.96 -12.57
CA GLN A 108 0.60 8.75 -11.97
C GLN A 108 1.86 9.07 -11.17
N PRO A 109 2.15 8.31 -10.09
CA PRO A 109 3.41 8.47 -9.38
C PRO A 109 4.59 7.99 -10.24
N GLU A 110 5.79 8.35 -9.82
CA GLU A 110 7.04 7.99 -10.52
C GLU A 110 7.18 6.48 -10.69
N ASN A 111 6.79 5.70 -9.69
CA ASN A 111 6.89 4.25 -9.71
C ASN A 111 5.50 3.63 -9.54
N ALA A 112 5.17 2.69 -10.41
CA ALA A 112 3.88 2.01 -10.34
C ALA A 112 3.99 0.59 -10.89
N VAL A 113 3.38 -0.37 -10.18
CA VAL A 113 3.13 -1.71 -10.69
C VAL A 113 1.62 -1.85 -10.84
N ILE A 114 1.17 -2.07 -12.06
CA ILE A 114 -0.26 -2.13 -12.37
C ILE A 114 -0.55 -3.41 -13.14
N TRP A 115 -1.33 -4.28 -12.51
CA TRP A 115 -1.71 -5.58 -13.05
C TRP A 115 -3.18 -5.59 -13.48
N THR A 116 -3.48 -4.98 -14.62
CA THR A 116 -4.85 -4.88 -15.11
C THR A 116 -5.52 -6.23 -15.38
N HIS A 117 -4.71 -7.29 -15.52
CA HIS A 117 -5.22 -8.66 -15.71
C HIS A 117 -5.69 -9.33 -14.41
N SER A 118 -5.33 -8.77 -13.25
CA SER A 118 -5.69 -9.34 -11.95
C SER A 118 -7.08 -8.91 -11.51
N ALA A 119 -7.84 -9.85 -10.95
CA ALA A 119 -9.18 -9.58 -10.42
C ALA A 119 -9.13 -8.75 -9.13
N ALA A 120 -8.02 -8.82 -8.39
CA ALA A 120 -7.86 -8.12 -7.12
C ALA A 120 -6.41 -7.70 -6.93
N CYS A 121 -6.19 -6.60 -6.20
CA CYS A 121 -4.85 -6.12 -5.86
C CYS A 121 -4.09 -7.12 -4.98
N GLY A 122 -4.80 -7.91 -4.20
CA GLY A 122 -4.21 -8.97 -3.37
C GLY A 122 -3.35 -9.96 -4.14
N GLU A 123 -3.69 -10.24 -5.40
CA GLU A 123 -2.88 -11.13 -6.24
C GLU A 123 -1.49 -10.52 -6.52
N LEU A 124 -1.46 -9.24 -6.85
CA LEU A 124 -0.21 -8.50 -7.07
C LEU A 124 0.62 -8.45 -5.78
N VAL A 125 -0.01 -8.11 -4.67
CA VAL A 125 0.68 -7.98 -3.39
C VAL A 125 1.25 -9.33 -2.93
N LEU A 126 0.51 -10.42 -3.11
CA LEU A 126 1.01 -11.76 -2.78
C LEU A 126 2.25 -12.10 -3.59
N ALA A 127 2.23 -11.84 -4.89
CA ALA A 127 3.39 -12.08 -5.76
C ALA A 127 4.58 -11.20 -5.35
N LEU A 128 4.33 -9.97 -4.96
CA LEU A 128 5.37 -9.04 -4.49
C LEU A 128 5.98 -9.53 -3.18
N ILE A 129 5.17 -10.02 -2.24
CA ILE A 129 5.66 -10.58 -0.99
C ILE A 129 6.55 -11.80 -1.26
N ASP A 130 6.14 -12.70 -2.15
CA ASP A 130 6.95 -13.84 -2.53
C ASP A 130 8.31 -13.39 -3.10
N ALA A 131 8.32 -12.36 -3.93
CA ALA A 131 9.55 -11.81 -4.49
C ALA A 131 10.44 -11.15 -3.43
N LEU A 132 9.83 -10.56 -2.39
CA LEU A 132 10.58 -9.91 -1.29
C LEU A 132 11.25 -10.93 -0.38
N VAL A 133 10.61 -12.06 -0.09
CA VAL A 133 11.13 -13.06 0.84
C VAL A 133 11.82 -14.23 0.16
N GLY A 134 11.64 -14.35 -1.15
CA GLY A 134 12.29 -15.37 -1.98
C GLY A 134 13.67 -14.95 -2.48
#